data_e717566b43e69d66ebeeac920b32ef31
#
_entry.id   e717566b43e69d66ebeeac920b32ef31
#
_cell.length_a   1.000
_cell.length_b   1.000
_cell.length_c   1.000
_cell.angle_alpha   90.00
_cell.angle_beta   90.00
_cell.angle_gamma   90.00
#
_symmetry.space_group_name_H-M   'P 1'
#
loop_
_entity.id
_entity.type
_entity.pdbx_description
1 polymer ?
#
loop_
_entity_poly.entity_id
_entity_poly.type
_entity_poly.pdbx_seq_one_letter_code
_entity_poly.pdbx_strand_id
1 'polypeptide(L)'
;ISAVRPLRDGVIADFVVTEEMIKHFIKKVHKRKAFANPRILICVPTGSTPVERKAIQDSALAAGARRVQLIEEPIAAAIGANLPISEATGSMVVDIGGGTSEIAVMSLGGLVYSKSLRVAGDAMDGALVNYMRKEYNLLIGDTTAEKIKKEMGTAIPTGTNTYPVKGRDLRSGTPKEVNITEED
;
A
#
# COMPACT_ATOMS: atom_id res chain seq x y z
N ILE A 1 -0.97 -11.66 21.22
CA ILE A 1 -0.34 -11.55 19.87
C ILE A 1 -0.60 -10.13 19.41
N SER A 2 0.48 -9.37 19.15
CA SER A 2 0.40 -8.02 18.60
C SER A 2 0.68 -8.09 17.11
N ALA A 3 -0.19 -7.48 16.29
CA ALA A 3 0.07 -7.27 14.87
C ALA A 3 0.87 -5.96 14.71
N VAL A 4 2.01 -6.03 14.03
CA VAL A 4 2.87 -4.89 13.76
C VAL A 4 2.94 -4.66 12.27
N ARG A 5 2.77 -3.40 11.82
CA ARG A 5 3.02 -2.99 10.44
C ARG A 5 4.43 -2.38 10.37
N PRO A 6 5.43 -3.12 9.89
CA PRO A 6 6.82 -2.65 9.87
C PRO A 6 7.09 -1.60 8.80
N LEU A 7 6.21 -1.51 7.81
CA LEU A 7 6.24 -0.50 6.76
C LEU A 7 5.02 0.42 6.91
N ARG A 8 5.23 1.72 6.76
CA ARG A 8 4.18 2.73 6.76
C ARG A 8 4.52 3.81 5.73
N ASP A 9 3.55 4.24 4.95
CA ASP A 9 3.68 5.30 3.95
C ASP A 9 4.86 5.09 2.98
N GLY A 10 5.11 3.81 2.60
CA GLY A 10 6.19 3.42 1.70
C GLY A 10 7.59 3.40 2.33
N VAL A 11 7.71 3.60 3.66
CA VAL A 11 8.99 3.63 4.36
C VAL A 11 9.06 2.61 5.51
N ILE A 12 10.29 2.29 5.95
CA ILE A 12 10.51 1.42 7.10
C ILE A 12 10.19 2.20 8.38
N ALA A 13 9.17 1.75 9.11
CA ALA A 13 8.81 2.27 10.43
C ALA A 13 9.54 1.51 11.57
N ASP A 14 9.85 0.23 11.36
CA ASP A 14 10.57 -0.61 12.31
C ASP A 14 11.57 -1.51 11.58
N PHE A 15 12.87 -1.24 11.78
CA PHE A 15 13.94 -1.97 11.13
C PHE A 15 14.03 -3.43 11.54
N VAL A 16 13.90 -3.71 12.83
CA VAL A 16 14.02 -5.08 13.37
C VAL A 16 12.93 -5.97 12.83
N VAL A 17 11.68 -5.47 12.88
CA VAL A 17 10.53 -6.23 12.37
C VAL A 17 10.59 -6.36 10.85
N THR A 18 11.06 -5.35 10.12
CA THR A 18 11.25 -5.42 8.66
C THR A 18 12.30 -6.47 8.29
N GLU A 19 13.43 -6.51 8.98
CA GLU A 19 14.48 -7.51 8.76
C GLU A 19 13.95 -8.93 8.98
N GLU A 20 13.26 -9.17 10.09
CA GLU A 20 12.65 -10.48 10.40
C GLU A 20 11.55 -10.86 9.39
N MET A 21 10.77 -9.92 8.92
CA MET A 21 9.79 -10.13 7.86
C MET A 21 10.45 -10.56 6.55
N ILE A 22 11.51 -9.86 6.12
CA ILE A 22 12.27 -10.20 4.92
C ILE A 22 12.92 -11.59 5.07
N LYS A 23 13.54 -11.88 6.22
CA LYS A 23 14.08 -13.22 6.52
C LYS A 23 13.02 -14.31 6.42
N HIS A 24 11.82 -14.04 6.94
CA HIS A 24 10.70 -14.98 6.84
C HIS A 24 10.33 -15.26 5.39
N PHE A 25 10.19 -14.23 4.56
CA PHE A 25 9.86 -14.40 3.14
C PHE A 25 10.96 -15.12 2.37
N ILE A 26 12.24 -14.80 2.60
CA ILE A 26 13.37 -15.52 1.99
C ILE A 26 13.28 -17.01 2.35
N LYS A 27 13.07 -17.35 3.62
CA LYS A 27 12.94 -18.74 4.07
C LYS A 27 11.73 -19.45 3.47
N LYS A 28 10.61 -18.74 3.29
CA LYS A 28 9.38 -19.29 2.73
C LYS A 28 9.48 -19.63 1.26
N VAL A 29 10.18 -18.79 0.49
CA VAL A 29 10.38 -18.97 -0.96
C VAL A 29 11.44 -20.04 -1.25
N HIS A 30 12.50 -20.11 -0.44
CA HIS A 30 13.61 -21.05 -0.65
C HIS A 30 13.40 -22.36 0.11
N LYS A 31 13.11 -23.45 -0.62
CA LYS A 31 12.90 -24.80 -0.06
C LYS A 31 14.17 -25.41 0.57
N ARG A 32 15.37 -25.05 0.13
CA ARG A 32 16.66 -25.50 0.67
C ARG A 32 17.22 -24.47 1.66
N LYS A 33 17.09 -24.76 2.94
CA LYS A 33 17.34 -23.83 4.07
C LYS A 33 18.80 -23.49 4.35
N ALA A 34 19.80 -24.20 3.80
CA ALA A 34 21.14 -24.13 4.36
C ALA A 34 22.08 -23.06 3.76
N PHE A 35 21.89 -22.60 2.52
CA PHE A 35 22.87 -21.72 1.84
C PHE A 35 22.25 -20.76 0.81
N ALA A 36 21.00 -20.37 0.99
CA ALA A 36 20.34 -19.47 0.02
C ALA A 36 20.67 -18.00 0.39
N ASN A 37 21.72 -17.45 -0.20
CA ASN A 37 21.97 -16.01 -0.21
C ASN A 37 21.42 -15.44 -1.54
N PRO A 38 20.13 -15.10 -1.64
CA PRO A 38 19.53 -14.71 -2.90
C PRO A 38 19.98 -13.32 -3.36
N ARG A 39 19.85 -13.07 -4.66
CA ARG A 39 19.76 -11.71 -5.17
C ARG A 39 18.30 -11.27 -4.99
N ILE A 40 18.11 -10.08 -4.46
CA ILE A 40 16.78 -9.53 -4.18
C ILE A 40 16.61 -8.25 -4.98
N LEU A 41 15.47 -8.12 -5.65
CA LEU A 41 14.98 -6.89 -6.24
C LEU A 41 13.83 -6.38 -5.37
N ILE A 42 13.90 -5.12 -4.95
CA ILE A 42 12.90 -4.49 -4.08
C ILE A 42 12.37 -3.24 -4.77
N CYS A 43 11.04 -3.14 -4.85
CA CYS A 43 10.38 -1.94 -5.30
C CYS A 43 10.44 -0.86 -4.22
N VAL A 44 10.63 0.38 -4.64
CA VAL A 44 10.64 1.56 -3.76
C VAL A 44 9.83 2.69 -4.40
N PRO A 45 9.12 3.50 -3.61
CA PRO A 45 8.47 4.70 -4.12
C PRO A 45 9.47 5.64 -4.80
N THR A 46 9.02 6.32 -5.87
CA THR A 46 9.87 7.29 -6.59
C THR A 46 10.32 8.44 -5.70
N GLY A 47 9.48 8.82 -4.72
CA GLY A 47 9.77 9.84 -3.71
C GLY A 47 10.65 9.40 -2.55
N SER A 48 11.19 8.17 -2.55
CA SER A 48 12.06 7.68 -1.47
C SER A 48 13.37 8.46 -1.41
N THR A 49 13.72 8.92 -0.21
CA THR A 49 14.99 9.60 0.07
C THR A 49 16.18 8.64 -0.03
N PRO A 50 17.42 9.14 -0.24
CA PRO A 50 18.62 8.30 -0.21
C PRO A 50 18.77 7.52 1.11
N VAL A 51 18.36 8.09 2.24
CA VAL A 51 18.40 7.44 3.56
C VAL A 51 17.41 6.27 3.62
N GLU A 52 16.20 6.46 3.18
CA GLU A 52 15.16 5.41 3.12
C GLU A 52 15.61 4.28 2.18
N ARG A 53 16.11 4.60 0.99
CA ARG A 53 16.67 3.61 0.04
C ARG A 53 17.82 2.80 0.66
N LYS A 54 18.75 3.48 1.34
CA LYS A 54 19.86 2.83 2.05
C LYS A 54 19.36 1.90 3.16
N ALA A 55 18.37 2.36 3.93
CA ALA A 55 17.75 1.59 5.00
C ALA A 55 17.13 0.27 4.51
N ILE A 56 16.41 0.32 3.38
CA ILE A 56 15.80 -0.86 2.73
C ILE A 56 16.90 -1.83 2.28
N GLN A 57 17.97 -1.33 1.65
CA GLN A 57 19.10 -2.16 1.20
C GLN A 57 19.77 -2.85 2.38
N ASP A 58 20.06 -2.11 3.45
CA ASP A 58 20.75 -2.64 4.64
C ASP A 58 19.90 -3.69 5.36
N SER A 59 18.58 -3.47 5.50
CA SER A 59 17.64 -4.46 6.06
C SER A 59 17.63 -5.76 5.27
N ALA A 60 17.61 -5.66 3.94
CA ALA A 60 17.62 -6.84 3.08
C ALA A 60 18.95 -7.59 3.09
N LEU A 61 20.09 -6.88 3.17
CA LEU A 61 21.41 -7.49 3.33
C LEU A 61 21.53 -8.18 4.69
N ALA A 62 21.08 -7.53 5.78
CA ALA A 62 21.05 -8.11 7.12
C ALA A 62 20.14 -9.34 7.20
N ALA A 63 19.06 -9.35 6.41
CA ALA A 63 18.18 -10.51 6.27
C ALA A 63 18.80 -11.71 5.52
N GLY A 64 20.00 -11.54 4.94
CA GLY A 64 20.77 -12.61 4.29
C GLY A 64 20.79 -12.53 2.76
N ALA A 65 20.38 -11.42 2.16
CA ALA A 65 20.54 -11.22 0.72
C ALA A 65 22.04 -11.08 0.37
N ARG A 66 22.47 -11.72 -0.75
CA ARG A 66 23.81 -11.54 -1.30
C ARG A 66 23.98 -10.23 -2.04
N ARG A 67 22.91 -9.78 -2.71
CA ARG A 67 22.86 -8.54 -3.47
C ARG A 67 21.43 -8.01 -3.47
N VAL A 68 21.31 -6.72 -3.27
CA VAL A 68 20.03 -6.00 -3.32
C VAL A 68 20.08 -4.96 -4.46
N GLN A 69 19.06 -4.95 -5.28
CA GLN A 69 18.82 -3.92 -6.28
C GLN A 69 17.48 -3.26 -5.98
N LEU A 70 17.40 -1.96 -6.18
CA LEU A 70 16.16 -1.21 -6.04
C LEU A 70 15.63 -0.86 -7.44
N ILE A 71 14.31 -0.86 -7.56
CA ILE A 71 13.57 -0.41 -8.75
C ILE A 71 12.43 0.48 -8.28
N GLU A 72 12.15 1.54 -9.01
CA GLU A 72 10.98 2.38 -8.75
C GLU A 72 9.69 1.60 -9.00
N GLU A 73 8.72 1.72 -8.07
CA GLU A 73 7.43 1.02 -8.13
C GLU A 73 6.72 1.18 -9.47
N PRO A 74 6.57 2.40 -10.06
CA PRO A 74 5.86 2.54 -11.33
C PRO A 74 6.59 1.88 -12.51
N ILE A 75 7.93 1.76 -12.48
CA ILE A 75 8.67 1.02 -13.51
C ILE A 75 8.35 -0.47 -13.42
N ALA A 76 8.36 -1.01 -12.19
CA ALA A 76 8.02 -2.42 -11.98
C ALA A 76 6.57 -2.72 -12.38
N ALA A 77 5.64 -1.82 -12.06
CA ALA A 77 4.23 -1.91 -12.45
C ALA A 77 4.06 -1.89 -13.97
N ALA A 78 4.76 -0.98 -14.66
CA ALA A 78 4.73 -0.87 -16.12
C ALA A 78 5.26 -2.14 -16.80
N ILE A 79 6.36 -2.70 -16.28
CA ILE A 79 6.91 -3.98 -16.77
C ILE A 79 5.89 -5.11 -16.56
N GLY A 80 5.28 -5.17 -15.38
CA GLY A 80 4.26 -6.18 -15.06
C GLY A 80 3.00 -6.08 -15.91
N ALA A 81 2.63 -4.86 -16.33
CA ALA A 81 1.52 -4.59 -17.23
C ALA A 81 1.89 -4.72 -18.73
N ASN A 82 3.14 -5.10 -19.05
CA ASN A 82 3.66 -5.17 -20.42
C ASN A 82 3.51 -3.86 -21.22
N LEU A 83 3.67 -2.71 -20.55
CA LEU A 83 3.65 -1.42 -21.26
C LEU A 83 4.92 -1.26 -22.10
N PRO A 84 4.83 -0.59 -23.27
CA PRO A 84 5.97 -0.41 -24.19
C PRO A 84 6.92 0.70 -23.71
N ILE A 85 7.45 0.58 -22.49
CA ILE A 85 8.26 1.62 -21.83
C ILE A 85 9.58 1.90 -22.53
N SER A 86 10.09 0.96 -23.34
CA SER A 86 11.34 1.11 -24.11
C SER A 86 11.15 1.88 -25.42
N GLU A 87 9.92 2.11 -25.84
CA GLU A 87 9.60 2.81 -27.06
C GLU A 87 9.59 4.33 -26.86
N ALA A 88 9.60 5.08 -27.96
CA ALA A 88 9.52 6.55 -27.95
C ALA A 88 8.11 7.08 -27.60
N THR A 89 7.14 6.20 -27.46
CA THR A 89 5.78 6.52 -27.02
C THR A 89 5.73 6.67 -25.51
N GLY A 90 4.97 7.67 -25.01
CA GLY A 90 4.75 7.84 -23.57
C GLY A 90 3.81 6.78 -23.01
N SER A 91 4.24 6.07 -21.98
CA SER A 91 3.40 5.16 -21.18
C SER A 91 3.18 5.77 -19.80
N MET A 92 1.94 5.77 -19.30
CA MET A 92 1.60 6.30 -17.99
C MET A 92 1.13 5.19 -17.06
N VAL A 93 1.59 5.24 -15.83
CA VAL A 93 1.13 4.38 -14.72
C VAL A 93 0.62 5.25 -13.59
N VAL A 94 -0.50 4.85 -13.01
CA VAL A 94 -1.01 5.34 -11.73
C VAL A 94 -1.12 4.13 -10.82
N ASP A 95 -0.25 4.04 -9.84
CA ASP A 95 -0.20 2.97 -8.84
C ASP A 95 -0.69 3.51 -7.51
N ILE A 96 -1.80 2.94 -6.99
CA ILE A 96 -2.43 3.37 -5.74
C ILE A 96 -2.32 2.22 -4.75
N GLY A 97 -1.37 2.32 -3.85
CA GLY A 97 -1.13 1.36 -2.77
C GLY A 97 -1.97 1.63 -1.52
N GLY A 98 -1.51 1.10 -0.38
CA GLY A 98 -2.08 1.41 0.93
C GLY A 98 -1.63 2.78 1.44
N GLY A 99 -0.31 3.04 1.42
CA GLY A 99 0.29 4.27 1.99
C GLY A 99 0.66 5.33 0.96
N THR A 100 0.94 4.94 -0.29
CA THR A 100 1.41 5.85 -1.35
C THR A 100 0.61 5.70 -2.63
N SER A 101 0.50 6.79 -3.38
CA SER A 101 0.05 6.82 -4.78
C SER A 101 1.18 7.34 -5.65
N GLU A 102 1.59 6.52 -6.62
CA GLU A 102 2.67 6.82 -7.56
C GLU A 102 2.09 7.12 -8.94
N ILE A 103 2.48 8.24 -9.52
CA ILE A 103 2.12 8.63 -10.88
C ILE A 103 3.41 8.77 -11.66
N ALA A 104 3.53 8.07 -12.78
CA ALA A 104 4.72 8.16 -13.61
C ALA A 104 4.42 8.08 -15.10
N VAL A 105 5.16 8.84 -15.87
CA VAL A 105 5.21 8.77 -17.33
C VAL A 105 6.60 8.28 -17.73
N MET A 106 6.64 7.27 -18.57
CA MET A 106 7.87 6.61 -19.03
C MET A 106 7.96 6.64 -20.54
N SER A 107 9.18 6.79 -21.04
CA SER A 107 9.52 6.69 -22.47
C SER A 107 10.98 6.32 -22.60
N LEU A 108 11.36 5.60 -23.65
CA LEU A 108 12.75 5.23 -23.96
C LEU A 108 13.47 4.53 -22.78
N GLY A 109 12.76 3.75 -21.99
CA GLY A 109 13.29 3.00 -20.86
C GLY A 109 13.55 3.82 -19.59
N GLY A 110 13.12 5.10 -19.55
CA GLY A 110 13.32 6.00 -18.41
C GLY A 110 12.05 6.67 -17.92
N LEU A 111 12.11 7.18 -16.69
CA LEU A 111 11.09 8.07 -16.12
C LEU A 111 11.23 9.47 -16.74
N VAL A 112 10.20 9.94 -17.43
CA VAL A 112 10.11 11.30 -17.96
C VAL A 112 9.53 12.25 -16.92
N TYR A 113 8.52 11.77 -16.20
CA TYR A 113 7.88 12.49 -15.10
C TYR A 113 7.47 11.48 -14.04
N SER A 114 7.59 11.86 -12.78
CA SER A 114 7.05 11.08 -11.67
C SER A 114 6.62 11.97 -10.52
N LYS A 115 5.58 11.52 -9.80
CA LYS A 115 5.12 12.14 -8.57
C LYS A 115 4.64 11.08 -7.60
N SER A 116 5.13 11.16 -6.37
CA SER A 116 4.70 10.33 -5.25
C SER A 116 3.87 11.16 -4.28
N LEU A 117 2.75 10.61 -3.85
CA LEU A 117 1.84 11.20 -2.87
C LEU A 117 1.70 10.24 -1.71
N ARG A 118 1.81 10.72 -0.46
CA ARG A 118 1.54 9.94 0.75
C ARG A 118 0.05 9.97 1.11
N VAL A 119 -0.78 9.75 0.12
CA VAL A 119 -2.24 9.65 0.24
C VAL A 119 -2.68 8.48 -0.64
N ALA A 120 -3.25 7.45 -0.03
CA ALA A 120 -3.69 6.25 -0.73
C ALA A 120 -4.78 5.51 0.08
N GLY A 121 -4.90 4.21 -0.06
CA GLY A 121 -5.96 3.40 0.51
C GLY A 121 -6.16 3.56 2.02
N ASP A 122 -5.07 3.61 2.80
CA ASP A 122 -5.14 3.76 4.27
C ASP A 122 -5.70 5.15 4.68
N ALA A 123 -5.38 6.20 3.91
CA ALA A 123 -5.93 7.53 4.14
C ALA A 123 -7.44 7.59 3.83
N MET A 124 -7.88 6.87 2.79
CA MET A 124 -9.29 6.73 2.46
C MET A 124 -10.05 5.97 3.57
N ASP A 125 -9.48 4.89 4.09
CA ASP A 125 -10.07 4.13 5.21
C ASP A 125 -10.18 5.01 6.47
N GLY A 126 -9.13 5.78 6.79
CA GLY A 126 -9.16 6.74 7.90
C GLY A 126 -10.22 7.84 7.73
N ALA A 127 -10.43 8.31 6.51
CA ALA A 127 -11.49 9.28 6.22
C ALA A 127 -12.88 8.67 6.46
N LEU A 128 -13.11 7.43 6.03
CA LEU A 128 -14.37 6.70 6.29
C LEU A 128 -14.60 6.47 7.79
N VAL A 129 -13.59 6.07 8.55
CA VAL A 129 -13.71 5.93 10.01
C VAL A 129 -14.12 7.24 10.66
N ASN A 130 -13.50 8.35 10.24
CA ASN A 130 -13.82 9.67 10.77
C ASN A 130 -15.22 10.14 10.36
N TYR A 131 -15.63 9.88 9.12
CA TYR A 131 -16.97 10.21 8.62
C TYR A 131 -18.05 9.44 9.41
N MET A 132 -17.91 8.12 9.56
CA MET A 132 -18.86 7.32 10.33
C MET A 132 -18.97 7.77 11.79
N ARG A 133 -17.85 8.18 12.38
CA ARG A 133 -17.83 8.74 13.74
C ARG A 133 -18.61 10.04 13.82
N LYS A 134 -18.37 10.94 12.88
CA LYS A 134 -18.92 12.30 12.91
C LYS A 134 -20.39 12.35 12.57
N GLU A 135 -20.79 11.72 11.47
CA GLU A 135 -22.16 11.81 10.94
C GLU A 135 -23.11 10.81 11.63
N TYR A 136 -22.63 9.60 11.93
CA TYR A 136 -23.49 8.53 12.46
C TYR A 136 -23.27 8.22 13.94
N ASN A 137 -22.28 8.86 14.62
CA ASN A 137 -21.82 8.53 15.97
C ASN A 137 -21.45 7.04 16.09
N LEU A 138 -20.93 6.45 15.04
CA LEU A 138 -20.63 5.03 14.93
C LEU A 138 -19.12 4.81 14.87
N LEU A 139 -18.59 4.02 15.81
CA LEU A 139 -17.20 3.58 15.80
C LEU A 139 -17.09 2.29 15.00
N ILE A 140 -16.33 2.36 13.90
CA ILE A 140 -15.94 1.21 13.08
C ILE A 140 -14.42 1.03 13.12
N GLY A 141 -13.93 -0.17 12.81
CA GLY A 141 -12.51 -0.46 12.68
C GLY A 141 -12.04 -0.35 11.22
N ASP A 142 -10.70 -0.32 11.04
CA ASP A 142 -10.05 -0.17 9.72
C ASP A 142 -10.50 -1.24 8.73
N THR A 143 -10.63 -2.50 9.16
CA THR A 143 -11.13 -3.59 8.31
C THR A 143 -12.54 -3.34 7.78
N THR A 144 -13.41 -2.74 8.59
CA THR A 144 -14.77 -2.39 8.18
C THR A 144 -14.74 -1.23 7.18
N ALA A 145 -13.90 -0.22 7.43
CA ALA A 145 -13.72 0.91 6.53
C ALA A 145 -13.18 0.45 5.15
N GLU A 146 -12.17 -0.42 5.14
CA GLU A 146 -11.63 -0.99 3.91
C GLU A 146 -12.71 -1.76 3.12
N LYS A 147 -13.57 -2.49 3.83
CA LYS A 147 -14.67 -3.22 3.20
C LYS A 147 -15.70 -2.27 2.57
N ILE A 148 -16.10 -1.22 3.29
CA ILE A 148 -16.98 -0.17 2.77
C ILE A 148 -16.36 0.45 1.51
N LYS A 149 -15.11 0.87 1.57
CA LYS A 149 -14.39 1.44 0.42
C LYS A 149 -14.42 0.55 -0.81
N LYS A 150 -14.20 -0.76 -0.64
CA LYS A 150 -14.18 -1.73 -1.74
C LYS A 150 -15.55 -2.04 -2.31
N GLU A 151 -16.59 -2.05 -1.49
CA GLU A 151 -17.94 -2.46 -1.89
C GLU A 151 -18.81 -1.28 -2.33
N MET A 152 -18.57 -0.09 -1.75
CA MET A 152 -19.41 1.10 -1.98
C MET A 152 -18.67 2.24 -2.68
N GLY A 153 -17.31 2.24 -2.62
CA GLY A 153 -16.53 3.33 -3.18
C GLY A 153 -16.73 3.47 -4.68
N THR A 154 -17.17 4.65 -5.11
CA THR A 154 -17.36 4.99 -6.52
C THR A 154 -16.92 6.44 -6.77
N ALA A 155 -16.44 6.72 -7.99
CA ALA A 155 -16.12 8.08 -8.40
C ALA A 155 -17.37 8.85 -8.91
N ILE A 156 -18.42 8.11 -9.32
CA ILE A 156 -19.67 8.66 -9.82
C ILE A 156 -20.79 7.87 -9.16
N PRO A 157 -21.49 8.45 -8.15
CA PRO A 157 -22.61 7.78 -7.50
C PRO A 157 -23.71 7.44 -8.51
N THR A 158 -24.25 6.23 -8.41
CA THR A 158 -25.43 5.80 -9.16
C THR A 158 -26.71 6.00 -8.36
N GLY A 159 -26.59 6.23 -7.06
CA GLY A 159 -27.66 6.59 -6.13
C GLY A 159 -28.59 5.44 -5.72
N THR A 160 -28.29 4.21 -6.10
CA THR A 160 -29.21 3.08 -5.90
C THR A 160 -28.76 2.07 -4.85
N ASN A 161 -27.47 2.06 -4.51
CA ASN A 161 -26.92 1.06 -3.61
C ASN A 161 -26.94 1.54 -2.15
N THR A 162 -27.36 0.65 -1.26
CA THR A 162 -27.27 0.85 0.19
C THR A 162 -26.43 -0.26 0.81
N TYR A 163 -25.68 0.06 1.85
CA TYR A 163 -24.81 -0.88 2.52
C TYR A 163 -24.98 -0.81 4.05
N PRO A 164 -25.29 -1.94 4.72
CA PRO A 164 -25.42 -1.98 6.16
C PRO A 164 -24.05 -2.01 6.84
N VAL A 165 -23.76 -0.99 7.64
CA VAL A 165 -22.53 -0.86 8.41
C VAL A 165 -22.81 -1.13 9.88
N LYS A 166 -22.06 -2.10 10.45
CA LYS A 166 -22.13 -2.46 11.87
C LYS A 166 -20.95 -1.87 12.61
N GLY A 167 -21.23 -1.28 13.77
CA GLY A 167 -20.23 -0.70 14.65
C GLY A 167 -20.73 -0.54 16.06
N ARG A 168 -19.97 0.20 16.88
CA ARG A 168 -20.35 0.54 18.25
C ARG A 168 -20.88 1.99 18.29
N ASP A 169 -22.09 2.16 18.76
CA ASP A 169 -22.65 3.48 19.03
C ASP A 169 -21.82 4.20 20.09
N LEU A 170 -21.37 5.42 19.80
CA LEU A 170 -20.49 6.19 20.69
C LEU A 170 -21.22 6.80 21.89
N ARG A 171 -22.57 6.91 21.84
CA ARG A 171 -23.37 7.45 22.94
C ARG A 171 -23.76 6.37 23.94
N SER A 172 -24.29 5.25 23.43
CA SER A 172 -24.78 4.14 24.29
C SER A 172 -23.71 3.09 24.57
N GLY A 173 -22.65 3.01 23.76
CA GLY A 173 -21.64 1.96 23.83
C GLY A 173 -22.09 0.60 23.29
N THR A 174 -23.33 0.49 22.82
CA THR A 174 -23.93 -0.77 22.34
C THR A 174 -23.67 -1.00 20.84
N PRO A 175 -23.79 -2.24 20.33
CA PRO A 175 -23.79 -2.49 18.90
C PRO A 175 -24.92 -1.72 18.20
N LYS A 176 -24.61 -1.15 17.04
CA LYS A 176 -25.55 -0.41 16.19
C LYS A 176 -25.29 -0.71 14.73
N GLU A 177 -26.32 -0.74 13.92
CA GLU A 177 -26.25 -0.83 12.46
C GLU A 177 -26.86 0.43 11.85
N VAL A 178 -26.22 0.94 10.80
CA VAL A 178 -26.70 2.06 9.98
C VAL A 178 -26.56 1.69 8.52
N ASN A 179 -27.46 2.19 7.67
CA ASN A 179 -27.34 2.06 6.24
C ASN A 179 -26.69 3.34 5.68
N ILE A 180 -25.69 3.16 4.84
CA ILE A 180 -25.06 4.22 4.06
C ILE A 180 -25.37 4.05 2.58
N THR A 181 -25.21 5.11 1.82
CA THR A 181 -25.42 5.14 0.37
C THR A 181 -24.12 5.49 -0.36
N GLU A 182 -24.11 5.43 -1.69
CA GLU A 182 -22.96 5.85 -2.50
C GLU A 182 -22.72 7.39 -2.44
N GLU A 183 -23.70 8.15 -1.95
CA GLU A 183 -23.61 9.61 -1.81
C GLU A 183 -23.01 10.05 -0.47
N ASP A 184 -22.92 9.12 0.50
CA ASP A 184 -22.30 9.33 1.79
C ASP A 184 -20.76 9.33 1.68
#